data_2b7506c2a1df47c6afe9f7d6289fdf3c
#
_entry.id   2b7506c2a1df47c6afe9f7d6289fdf3c
#
_cell.length_a   1.000
_cell.length_b   1.000
_cell.length_c   1.000
_cell.angle_alpha   90.00
_cell.angle_beta   90.00
_cell.angle_gamma   90.00
#
_symmetry.space_group_name_H-M   'P 1'
#
loop_
_entity.id
_entity.type
_entity.pdbx_description
1 polymer ?
#
loop_
_entity_poly.entity_id
_entity_poly.type
_entity_poly.pdbx_seq_one_letter_code
_entity_poly.pdbx_strand_id
1 'polypeptide(L)'
;MKKVVIVGGGTAGWLTALYAQRFWKMGDITLIESSKIGILGAGEGSTPNFPGVIADLGIDENDFIIKTDTVLKKGIDFVNWSPDKSSEFLHDFGKLNNNKIYGYHFNARLVAEYFKNIALERGINWIDSVITGFNKDS
;
A
#
# COMPACT_ATOMS: atom_id res chain seq x y z
N MET A 1 -26.56 6.16 -3.80
CA MET A 1 -25.14 6.05 -3.37
C MET A 1 -24.42 5.18 -4.38
N LYS A 2 -23.23 5.57 -4.86
CA LYS A 2 -22.46 4.72 -5.78
C LYS A 2 -21.86 3.55 -5.01
N LYS A 3 -22.02 2.33 -5.53
CA LYS A 3 -21.36 1.14 -5.02
C LYS A 3 -20.01 0.99 -5.71
N VAL A 4 -18.97 0.69 -4.94
CA VAL A 4 -17.62 0.46 -5.45
C VAL A 4 -17.19 -0.94 -5.05
N VAL A 5 -16.74 -1.70 -6.04
CA VAL A 5 -16.15 -3.02 -5.81
C VAL A 5 -14.67 -2.94 -6.18
N ILE A 6 -13.81 -3.37 -5.27
CA ILE A 6 -12.36 -3.46 -5.45
C ILE A 6 -12.00 -4.95 -5.47
N VAL A 7 -11.27 -5.38 -6.49
CA VAL A 7 -10.83 -6.77 -6.64
C VAL A 7 -9.33 -6.83 -6.39
N GLY A 8 -8.95 -7.64 -5.41
CA GLY A 8 -7.56 -7.86 -4.99
C GLY A 8 -7.28 -7.33 -3.58
N GLY A 9 -6.77 -8.20 -2.71
CA GLY A 9 -6.52 -7.94 -1.29
C GLY A 9 -5.06 -7.67 -0.92
N GLY A 10 -4.22 -7.32 -1.89
CA GLY A 10 -2.86 -6.86 -1.62
C GLY A 10 -2.83 -5.44 -1.07
N THR A 11 -1.62 -4.93 -0.80
CA THR A 11 -1.37 -3.55 -0.31
C THR A 11 -2.16 -2.51 -1.11
N ALA A 12 -2.12 -2.58 -2.44
CA ALA A 12 -2.79 -1.61 -3.32
C ALA A 12 -4.32 -1.65 -3.19
N GLY A 13 -4.92 -2.83 -3.11
CA GLY A 13 -6.38 -2.98 -3.01
C GLY A 13 -6.92 -2.40 -1.69
N TRP A 14 -6.36 -2.79 -0.57
CA TRP A 14 -6.78 -2.28 0.73
C TRP A 14 -6.50 -0.78 0.89
N LEU A 15 -5.35 -0.30 0.40
CA LEU A 15 -5.04 1.12 0.40
C LEU A 15 -6.05 1.91 -0.44
N THR A 16 -6.41 1.41 -1.63
CA THR A 16 -7.44 2.02 -2.49
C THR A 16 -8.79 2.09 -1.77
N ALA A 17 -9.18 1.04 -1.06
CA ALA A 17 -10.44 1.00 -0.32
C ALA A 17 -10.48 2.06 0.79
N LEU A 18 -9.40 2.18 1.57
CA LEU A 18 -9.27 3.19 2.63
C LEU A 18 -9.29 4.63 2.06
N TYR A 19 -8.59 4.86 0.95
CA TYR A 19 -8.59 6.16 0.26
C TYR A 19 -9.96 6.51 -0.31
N ALA A 20 -10.60 5.57 -0.98
CA ALA A 20 -11.95 5.78 -1.55
C ALA A 20 -12.97 6.13 -0.46
N GLN A 21 -12.92 5.47 0.68
CA GLN A 21 -13.79 5.77 1.80
C GLN A 21 -13.54 7.17 2.36
N ARG A 22 -12.27 7.51 2.59
CA ARG A 22 -11.92 8.77 3.26
C ARG A 22 -12.12 10.00 2.38
N PHE A 23 -11.66 9.95 1.14
CA PHE A 23 -11.60 11.15 0.29
C PHE A 23 -12.73 11.24 -0.71
N TRP A 24 -13.25 10.11 -1.20
CA TRP A 24 -14.34 10.13 -2.17
C TRP A 24 -15.71 9.99 -1.51
N LYS A 25 -15.75 9.83 -0.19
CA LYS A 25 -16.98 9.66 0.60
C LYS A 25 -17.94 8.62 0.01
N MET A 26 -17.37 7.57 -0.55
CA MET A 26 -18.12 6.45 -1.09
C MET A 26 -18.59 5.58 0.07
N GLY A 27 -19.90 5.57 0.30
CA GLY A 27 -20.47 4.91 1.47
C GLY A 27 -20.60 3.39 1.37
N ASP A 28 -20.51 2.82 0.16
CA ASP A 28 -20.70 1.37 -0.06
C ASP A 28 -19.50 0.82 -0.85
N ILE A 29 -18.46 0.42 -0.09
CA ILE A 29 -17.24 -0.14 -0.64
C ILE A 29 -17.19 -1.61 -0.23
N THR A 30 -16.98 -2.48 -1.22
CA THR A 30 -16.74 -3.90 -1.01
C THR A 30 -15.41 -4.29 -1.64
N LEU A 31 -14.53 -4.91 -0.86
CA LEU A 31 -13.30 -5.51 -1.38
C LEU A 31 -13.47 -7.03 -1.47
N ILE A 32 -13.11 -7.59 -2.61
CA ILE A 32 -13.13 -9.02 -2.87
C ILE A 32 -11.70 -9.51 -3.07
N GLU A 33 -11.30 -10.47 -2.27
CA GLU A 33 -10.01 -11.16 -2.39
C GLU A 33 -10.19 -12.65 -2.18
N SER A 34 -9.20 -13.44 -2.54
CA SER A 34 -9.20 -14.87 -2.28
C SER A 34 -8.06 -15.24 -1.33
N SER A 35 -8.43 -15.75 -0.16
CA SER A 35 -7.48 -16.33 0.80
C SER A 35 -6.73 -17.53 0.23
N LYS A 36 -7.29 -18.22 -0.80
CA LYS A 36 -6.66 -19.36 -1.48
C LYS A 36 -5.52 -18.94 -2.41
N ILE A 37 -5.60 -17.75 -3.02
CA ILE A 37 -4.56 -17.22 -3.91
C ILE A 37 -3.43 -16.59 -3.08
N GLY A 38 -3.79 -15.92 -1.99
CA GLY A 38 -2.87 -15.23 -1.12
C GLY A 38 -2.28 -13.96 -1.74
N ILE A 39 -1.28 -13.40 -1.05
CA ILE A 39 -0.59 -12.18 -1.46
C ILE A 39 0.74 -12.57 -2.11
N LEU A 40 0.94 -12.13 -3.35
CA LEU A 40 2.14 -12.41 -4.14
C LEU A 40 3.32 -11.47 -3.81
N GLY A 41 3.21 -10.65 -2.80
CA GLY A 41 4.25 -9.68 -2.43
C GLY A 41 5.51 -10.36 -1.92
N ALA A 42 6.65 -10.09 -2.55
CA ALA A 42 7.99 -10.56 -2.14
C ALA A 42 8.67 -9.55 -1.21
N GLY A 43 8.37 -8.45 -0.98
CA GLY A 43 8.97 -7.34 -0.26
C GLY A 43 8.80 -6.09 -1.09
N GLU A 44 8.36 -5.04 -0.45
CA GLU A 44 8.03 -3.82 -1.16
C GLU A 44 8.82 -2.64 -0.61
N GLY A 45 9.22 -1.76 -1.51
CA GLY A 45 9.84 -0.48 -1.16
C GLY A 45 8.97 0.66 -1.66
N SER A 46 8.51 1.51 -0.76
CA SER A 46 7.72 2.67 -1.14
C SER A 46 8.57 3.83 -1.65
N THR A 47 7.89 4.79 -2.27
CA THR A 47 8.40 6.14 -2.50
C THR A 47 8.26 7.00 -1.23
N PRO A 48 8.92 8.16 -1.16
CA PRO A 48 8.81 9.09 -0.03
C PRO A 48 7.42 9.70 0.19
N ASN A 49 6.49 9.50 -0.71
CA ASN A 49 5.10 9.96 -0.53
C ASN A 49 4.30 9.10 0.44
N PHE A 50 4.73 7.86 0.68
CA PHE A 50 3.95 6.89 1.44
C PHE A 50 3.75 7.27 2.92
N PRO A 51 4.72 7.86 3.65
CA PRO A 51 4.47 8.39 4.99
C PRO A 51 3.32 9.42 5.02
N GLY A 52 3.24 10.28 4.00
CA GLY A 52 2.11 11.22 3.83
C GLY A 52 0.78 10.50 3.67
N VAL A 53 0.76 9.40 2.91
CA VAL A 53 -0.44 8.54 2.74
C VAL A 53 -0.89 7.94 4.07
N ILE A 54 0.02 7.45 4.90
CA ILE A 54 -0.28 6.93 6.24
C ILE A 54 -0.91 8.02 7.12
N ALA A 55 -0.31 9.21 7.13
CA ALA A 55 -0.82 10.36 7.89
C ALA A 55 -2.19 10.82 7.39
N ASP A 56 -2.39 10.93 6.08
CA ASP A 56 -3.66 11.31 5.45
C ASP A 56 -4.80 10.36 5.80
N LEU A 57 -4.50 9.08 5.93
CA LEU A 57 -5.46 8.07 6.37
C LEU A 57 -5.73 8.11 7.89
N GLY A 58 -5.00 8.95 8.66
CA GLY A 58 -5.11 9.03 10.10
C GLY A 58 -4.60 7.76 10.80
N ILE A 59 -3.59 7.14 10.22
CA ILE A 59 -2.91 5.96 10.78
C ILE A 59 -1.68 6.44 11.57
N ASP A 60 -1.50 5.89 12.77
CA ASP A 60 -0.30 6.15 13.56
C ASP A 60 0.91 5.48 12.91
N GLU A 61 1.95 6.26 12.60
CA GLU A 61 3.14 5.77 11.91
C GLU A 61 3.93 4.74 12.72
N ASN A 62 4.02 4.94 14.04
CA ASN A 62 4.76 4.01 14.90
C ASN A 62 4.02 2.67 15.00
N ASP A 63 2.70 2.70 15.11
CA ASP A 63 1.88 1.49 15.10
C ASP A 63 2.01 0.74 13.76
N PHE A 64 1.98 1.47 12.64
CA PHE A 64 2.22 0.90 11.31
C PHE A 64 3.60 0.25 11.21
N ILE A 65 4.68 0.95 11.59
CA ILE A 65 6.06 0.43 11.54
C ILE A 65 6.19 -0.86 12.34
N ILE A 66 5.69 -0.86 13.58
CA ILE A 66 5.81 -2.01 14.49
C ILE A 66 5.02 -3.23 13.97
N LYS A 67 3.79 -3.01 13.52
CA LYS A 67 2.89 -4.12 13.12
C LYS A 67 3.19 -4.69 11.74
N THR A 68 3.97 -3.99 10.92
CA THR A 68 4.27 -4.40 9.54
C THR A 68 5.73 -4.74 9.29
N ASP A 69 6.55 -4.82 10.35
CA ASP A 69 8.01 -5.03 10.24
C ASP A 69 8.67 -4.04 9.26
N THR A 70 8.20 -2.80 9.29
CA THR A 70 8.65 -1.75 8.38
C THR A 70 9.97 -1.14 8.85
N VAL A 71 10.85 -0.87 7.90
CA VAL A 71 12.08 -0.10 8.11
C VAL A 71 12.14 1.11 7.18
N LEU A 72 12.85 2.16 7.61
CA LEU A 72 12.97 3.39 6.83
C LEU A 72 13.89 3.20 5.62
N LYS A 73 13.41 3.57 4.45
CA LYS A 73 14.15 3.64 3.19
C LYS A 73 14.58 5.08 2.94
N LYS A 74 15.86 5.34 2.92
CA LYS A 74 16.43 6.70 2.82
C LYS A 74 16.93 7.05 1.41
N GLY A 75 16.97 6.07 0.52
CA GLY A 75 17.47 6.27 -0.85
C GLY A 75 17.44 4.98 -1.65
N ILE A 76 18.02 5.05 -2.83
CA ILE A 76 18.16 3.93 -3.77
C ILE A 76 19.61 3.94 -4.24
N ASP A 77 20.29 2.82 -4.07
CA ASP A 77 21.63 2.62 -4.61
C ASP A 77 21.53 1.94 -5.98
N PHE A 78 22.08 2.58 -7.00
CA PHE A 78 22.09 2.10 -8.37
C PHE A 78 23.48 1.54 -8.67
N VAL A 79 23.60 0.23 -8.77
CA VAL A 79 24.84 -0.48 -9.04
C VAL A 79 24.84 -1.02 -10.46
N ASN A 80 25.95 -0.81 -11.22
CA ASN A 80 26.08 -1.27 -12.59
C ASN A 80 24.98 -0.77 -13.55
N TRP A 81 24.52 0.46 -13.34
CA TRP A 81 23.40 1.06 -14.10
C TRP A 81 23.78 1.58 -15.47
N SER A 82 25.09 1.90 -15.72
CA SER A 82 25.57 2.33 -17.04
C SER A 82 25.74 1.15 -17.99
N PRO A 83 25.72 1.39 -19.33
CA PRO A 83 25.92 0.34 -20.33
C PRO A 83 27.23 -0.44 -20.16
N ASP A 84 28.30 0.21 -19.70
CA ASP A 84 29.61 -0.37 -19.41
C ASP A 84 29.71 -0.98 -17.99
N LYS A 85 28.60 -0.94 -17.24
CA LYS A 85 28.51 -1.43 -15.85
C LYS A 85 29.51 -0.79 -14.88
N SER A 86 29.99 0.42 -15.19
CA SER A 86 31.02 1.12 -14.39
C SER A 86 30.43 2.12 -13.40
N SER A 87 29.14 2.46 -13.51
CA SER A 87 28.53 3.48 -12.67
C SER A 87 27.82 2.89 -11.45
N GLU A 88 28.13 3.50 -10.33
CA GLU A 88 27.43 3.31 -9.06
C GLU A 88 27.09 4.70 -8.51
N PHE A 89 25.84 4.92 -8.15
CA PHE A 89 25.42 6.17 -7.53
C PHE A 89 24.25 5.97 -6.57
N LEU A 90 24.30 6.69 -5.46
CA LEU A 90 23.23 6.73 -4.48
C LEU A 90 22.28 7.88 -4.80
N HIS A 91 21.00 7.56 -5.04
CA HIS A 91 19.94 8.53 -5.02
C HIS A 91 19.39 8.67 -3.60
N ASP A 92 19.99 9.58 -2.81
CA ASP A 92 19.50 9.94 -1.48
C ASP A 92 18.18 10.73 -1.63
N PHE A 93 17.16 10.40 -0.85
CA PHE A 93 15.91 11.14 -0.86
C PHE A 93 16.02 12.53 -0.25
N GLY A 94 17.11 12.79 0.49
CA GLY A 94 17.46 14.13 0.98
C GLY A 94 16.66 14.58 2.20
N LYS A 95 16.48 15.90 2.28
CA LYS A 95 15.77 16.58 3.36
C LYS A 95 14.85 17.67 2.82
N LEU A 96 13.70 17.83 3.45
CA LEU A 96 12.80 18.94 3.23
C LEU A 96 12.60 19.69 4.55
N ASN A 97 12.90 21.01 4.56
CA ASN A 97 12.77 21.84 5.77
C ASN A 97 13.46 21.24 7.02
N ASN A 98 14.69 20.74 6.87
CA ASN A 98 15.47 20.04 7.89
C ASN A 98 14.96 18.67 8.33
N ASN A 99 13.82 18.22 7.83
CA ASN A 99 13.31 16.87 8.07
C ASN A 99 13.85 15.90 7.01
N LYS A 100 14.31 14.72 7.43
CA LYS A 100 14.72 13.67 6.49
C LYS A 100 13.50 13.18 5.71
N ILE A 101 13.66 13.09 4.40
CA ILE A 101 12.68 12.44 3.51
C ILE A 101 13.00 10.96 3.48
N TYR A 102 11.98 10.11 3.59
CA TYR A 102 12.12 8.66 3.59
C TYR A 102 10.88 7.99 3.01
N GLY A 103 11.07 6.83 2.48
CA GLY A 103 10.03 5.86 2.24
C GLY A 103 10.17 4.69 3.22
N TYR A 104 9.55 3.57 2.88
CA TYR A 104 9.61 2.35 3.68
C TYR A 104 10.06 1.15 2.86
N HIS A 105 10.73 0.20 3.51
CA HIS A 105 10.73 -1.19 3.12
C HIS A 105 9.85 -1.95 4.09
N PHE A 106 8.95 -2.77 3.58
CA PHE A 106 7.98 -3.48 4.40
C PHE A 106 7.63 -4.87 3.88
N ASN A 107 7.07 -5.67 4.75
CA ASN A 107 6.50 -6.95 4.40
C ASN A 107 5.10 -6.73 3.79
N ALA A 108 4.94 -7.01 2.49
CA ALA A 108 3.69 -6.78 1.76
C ALA A 108 2.48 -7.52 2.38
N ARG A 109 2.70 -8.71 2.93
CA ARG A 109 1.63 -9.47 3.58
C ARG A 109 1.17 -8.79 4.87
N LEU A 110 2.11 -8.37 5.71
CA LEU A 110 1.77 -7.68 6.96
C LEU A 110 1.10 -6.33 6.72
N VAL A 111 1.55 -5.59 5.71
CA VAL A 111 0.91 -4.31 5.33
C VAL A 111 -0.51 -4.53 4.82
N ALA A 112 -0.73 -5.51 3.96
CA ALA A 112 -2.07 -5.81 3.47
C ALA A 112 -3.02 -6.25 4.60
N GLU A 113 -2.54 -7.11 5.50
CA GLU A 113 -3.30 -7.54 6.68
C GLU A 113 -3.60 -6.36 7.62
N TYR A 114 -2.63 -5.50 7.84
CA TYR A 114 -2.79 -4.29 8.66
C TYR A 114 -3.86 -3.35 8.09
N PHE A 115 -3.78 -3.05 6.78
CA PHE A 115 -4.80 -2.21 6.13
C PHE A 115 -6.17 -2.88 6.07
N LYS A 116 -6.23 -4.20 5.88
CA LYS A 116 -7.48 -4.97 5.96
C LYS A 116 -8.16 -4.77 7.30
N ASN A 117 -7.43 -4.93 8.41
CA ASN A 117 -7.98 -4.79 9.75
C ASN A 117 -8.57 -3.38 9.96
N ILE A 118 -7.83 -2.33 9.59
CA ILE A 118 -8.32 -0.94 9.64
C ILE A 118 -9.55 -0.75 8.75
N ALA A 119 -9.55 -1.31 7.55
CA ALA A 119 -10.66 -1.19 6.62
C ALA A 119 -11.95 -1.83 7.17
N LEU A 120 -11.84 -3.00 7.77
CA LEU A 120 -12.96 -3.69 8.41
C LEU A 120 -13.50 -2.91 9.63
N GLU A 121 -12.61 -2.40 10.48
CA GLU A 121 -12.98 -1.52 11.61
C GLU A 121 -13.72 -0.26 11.15
N ARG A 122 -13.38 0.25 9.96
CA ARG A 122 -14.04 1.42 9.34
C ARG A 122 -15.30 1.07 8.54
N GLY A 123 -15.72 -0.19 8.55
CA GLY A 123 -16.97 -0.64 7.93
C GLY A 123 -16.91 -0.88 6.42
N ILE A 124 -15.71 -1.09 5.87
CA ILE A 124 -15.56 -1.56 4.48
C ILE A 124 -15.96 -3.03 4.43
N ASN A 125 -16.81 -3.40 3.47
CA ASN A 125 -17.23 -4.78 3.29
C ASN A 125 -16.12 -5.63 2.67
N TRP A 126 -16.01 -6.88 3.11
CA TRP A 126 -15.06 -7.83 2.59
C TRP A 126 -15.74 -9.15 2.20
N ILE A 127 -15.31 -9.70 1.06
CA ILE A 127 -15.76 -11.00 0.56
C ILE A 127 -14.53 -11.85 0.22
N ASP A 128 -14.42 -13.03 0.83
CA ASP A 128 -13.43 -14.04 0.45
C ASP A 128 -13.96 -14.88 -0.71
N SER A 129 -13.51 -14.58 -1.93
CA SER A 129 -13.94 -15.31 -3.13
C SER A 129 -12.94 -15.14 -4.26
N VAL A 130 -12.89 -16.15 -5.12
CA VAL A 130 -12.15 -16.09 -6.40
C VAL A 130 -13.06 -15.44 -7.44
N ILE A 131 -12.58 -14.36 -8.07
CA ILE A 131 -13.25 -13.73 -9.20
C ILE A 131 -12.84 -14.49 -10.47
N THR A 132 -13.82 -15.04 -11.18
CA THR A 132 -13.61 -15.79 -12.44
C THR A 132 -13.95 -14.98 -13.68
N GLY A 133 -14.62 -13.85 -13.51
CA GLY A 133 -15.00 -12.98 -14.61
C GLY A 133 -15.95 -11.86 -14.17
N PHE A 134 -16.31 -11.00 -15.09
CA PHE A 134 -17.32 -9.95 -14.90
C PHE A 134 -18.14 -9.77 -16.19
N ASN A 135 -19.36 -9.38 -16.03
CA ASN A 135 -20.23 -8.99 -17.14
C ASN A 135 -20.42 -7.47 -17.08
N LYS A 136 -20.43 -6.84 -18.23
CA LYS A 136 -20.81 -5.44 -18.36
C LYS A 136 -22.29 -5.37 -18.69
N ASP A 137 -23.05 -4.71 -17.83
CA ASP A 137 -24.45 -4.40 -18.13
C ASP A 137 -24.51 -3.41 -19.31
N SER A 138 -25.33 -3.70 -20.29
CA SER A 138 -25.52 -2.91 -21.52
C SER A 138 -26.32 -1.64 -21.27
#